data_58950a2bcfa35b9de1d134eb64dddd92
#
_entry.id   58950a2bcfa35b9de1d134eb64dddd92
#
_cell.length_a   1.000
_cell.length_b   1.000
_cell.length_c   1.000
_cell.angle_alpha   90.00
_cell.angle_beta   90.00
_cell.angle_gamma   90.00
#
_symmetry.space_group_name_H-M   'P 1'
#
loop_
_entity.id
_entity.type
_entity.pdbx_description
1 polymer ?
#
loop_
_entity_poly.entity_id
_entity_poly.type
_entity_poly.pdbx_seq_one_letter_code
_entity_poly.pdbx_strand_id
1 'polypeptide(L)'
;MIGYEQLLLQKGSLASTLELLQAVYQSTERQAAAGMVTQNDVLSAKQNLDSVQAGMMTIEANEVKIRQTLCTMLGWAYNASPEIPEIPEVDPARIEKMNLETDTQKALENNFTLKYNRLSKETLTNGSVEMQNLLRTISAQEAEVKASMVNLYYAVTQARNELGNAQTALSLEQSKMDLAERKKALGMVGNLEYLQQKNAFATAEVNVRTAELGLLQAVEAYDWAVQGNLTLSQ
;
A
#
# COMPACT_ATOMS: atom_id res chain seq x y z
N MET A 1 -4.00 -2.15 10.44
CA MET A 1 -5.16 -1.68 9.64
C MET A 1 -4.80 -1.58 8.16
N ILE A 2 -3.83 -0.73 7.75
CA ILE A 2 -3.43 -0.57 6.32
C ILE A 2 -3.14 -1.91 5.64
N GLY A 3 -2.32 -2.78 6.25
CA GLY A 3 -2.01 -4.09 5.69
C GLY A 3 -3.23 -5.03 5.55
N TYR A 4 -4.25 -4.88 6.39
CA TYR A 4 -5.51 -5.61 6.25
C TYR A 4 -6.29 -5.13 5.02
N GLU A 5 -6.41 -3.82 4.84
CA GLU A 5 -7.10 -3.25 3.68
C GLU A 5 -6.37 -3.57 2.37
N GLN A 6 -5.02 -3.47 2.34
CA GLN A 6 -4.23 -3.90 1.19
C GLN A 6 -4.49 -5.37 0.81
N LEU A 7 -4.66 -6.25 1.80
CA LEU A 7 -5.00 -7.64 1.56
C LEU A 7 -6.38 -7.81 0.95
N LEU A 8 -7.38 -7.05 1.42
CA LEU A 8 -8.74 -7.05 0.84
C LEU A 8 -8.74 -6.56 -0.62
N LEU A 9 -7.95 -5.54 -0.93
CA LEU A 9 -7.78 -5.05 -2.30
C LEU A 9 -7.15 -6.12 -3.20
N GLN A 10 -6.12 -6.80 -2.70
CA GLN A 10 -5.50 -7.94 -3.40
C GLN A 10 -6.51 -9.07 -3.67
N LYS A 11 -7.36 -9.38 -2.67
CA LYS A 11 -8.42 -10.38 -2.81
C LYS A 11 -9.41 -9.99 -3.92
N GLY A 12 -9.84 -8.72 -3.94
CA GLY A 12 -10.74 -8.21 -4.98
C GLY A 12 -10.13 -8.29 -6.40
N SER A 13 -8.86 -7.91 -6.55
CA SER A 13 -8.13 -8.01 -7.81
C SER A 13 -8.00 -9.46 -8.29
N LEU A 14 -7.66 -10.39 -7.39
CA LEU A 14 -7.59 -11.81 -7.74
C LEU A 14 -8.96 -12.41 -8.10
N ALA A 15 -10.04 -11.96 -7.46
CA ALA A 15 -11.39 -12.42 -7.80
C ALA A 15 -11.76 -12.01 -9.24
N SER A 16 -11.45 -10.78 -9.66
CA SER A 16 -11.66 -10.33 -11.04
C SER A 16 -10.78 -11.11 -12.03
N THR A 17 -9.53 -11.36 -11.68
CA THR A 17 -8.61 -12.17 -12.50
C THR A 17 -9.09 -13.63 -12.62
N LEU A 18 -9.63 -14.18 -11.54
CA LEU A 18 -10.18 -15.54 -11.53
C LEU A 18 -11.37 -15.67 -12.51
N GLU A 19 -12.30 -14.69 -12.50
CA GLU A 19 -13.43 -14.66 -13.46
C GLU A 19 -12.93 -14.66 -14.91
N LEU A 20 -11.93 -13.83 -15.21
CA LEU A 20 -11.31 -13.77 -16.52
C LEU A 20 -10.65 -15.11 -16.92
N LEU A 21 -9.82 -15.70 -16.04
CA LEU A 21 -9.11 -16.94 -16.35
C LEU A 21 -10.05 -18.14 -16.47
N GLN A 22 -11.15 -18.19 -15.73
CA GLN A 22 -12.20 -19.19 -15.93
C GLN A 22 -12.80 -19.09 -17.34
N ALA A 23 -13.08 -17.87 -17.80
CA ALA A 23 -13.61 -17.66 -19.15
C ALA A 23 -12.58 -18.00 -20.23
N VAL A 24 -11.29 -17.67 -20.00
CA VAL A 24 -10.17 -18.07 -20.89
C VAL A 24 -10.08 -19.58 -20.99
N TYR A 25 -10.04 -20.28 -19.86
CA TYR A 25 -9.95 -21.74 -19.82
C TYR A 25 -11.11 -22.39 -20.58
N GLN A 26 -12.36 -22.00 -20.29
CA GLN A 26 -13.55 -22.51 -21.00
C GLN A 26 -13.53 -22.19 -22.51
N SER A 27 -13.03 -21.03 -22.91
CA SER A 27 -12.87 -20.67 -24.32
C SER A 27 -11.83 -21.55 -25.00
N THR A 28 -10.69 -21.79 -24.34
CA THR A 28 -9.60 -22.63 -24.86
C THR A 28 -10.05 -24.11 -24.98
N GLU A 29 -10.83 -24.63 -24.03
CA GLU A 29 -11.42 -25.98 -24.12
C GLU A 29 -12.33 -26.13 -25.36
N ARG A 30 -13.20 -25.14 -25.62
CA ARG A 30 -14.09 -25.15 -26.80
C ARG A 30 -13.28 -25.10 -28.11
N GLN A 31 -12.22 -24.26 -28.14
CA GLN A 31 -11.34 -24.17 -29.30
C GLN A 31 -10.55 -25.46 -29.53
N ALA A 32 -10.09 -26.12 -28.47
CA ALA A 32 -9.44 -27.43 -28.58
C ALA A 32 -10.40 -28.51 -29.10
N ALA A 33 -11.64 -28.53 -28.63
CA ALA A 33 -12.67 -29.43 -29.14
C ALA A 33 -12.98 -29.19 -30.63
N ALA A 34 -12.82 -27.97 -31.11
CA ALA A 34 -12.94 -27.59 -32.53
C ALA A 34 -11.64 -27.80 -33.35
N GLY A 35 -10.56 -28.30 -32.72
CA GLY A 35 -9.25 -28.48 -33.35
C GLY A 35 -8.48 -27.22 -33.67
N MET A 36 -8.84 -26.07 -33.06
CA MET A 36 -8.25 -24.75 -33.32
C MET A 36 -6.99 -24.48 -32.48
N VAL A 37 -6.87 -25.16 -31.33
CA VAL A 37 -5.73 -25.04 -30.41
C VAL A 37 -5.31 -26.40 -29.91
N THR A 38 -4.12 -26.52 -29.33
CA THR A 38 -3.57 -27.79 -28.86
C THR A 38 -4.04 -28.14 -27.44
N GLN A 39 -3.92 -29.40 -27.06
CA GLN A 39 -4.16 -29.84 -25.68
C GLN A 39 -3.17 -29.16 -24.68
N ASN A 40 -1.97 -28.83 -25.13
CA ASN A 40 -1.00 -28.10 -24.31
C ASN A 40 -1.51 -26.68 -23.98
N ASP A 41 -2.23 -26.01 -24.88
CA ASP A 41 -2.82 -24.71 -24.65
C ASP A 41 -3.90 -24.78 -23.56
N VAL A 42 -4.71 -25.85 -23.57
CA VAL A 42 -5.72 -26.13 -22.53
C VAL A 42 -5.06 -26.37 -21.17
N LEU A 43 -3.99 -27.15 -21.13
CA LEU A 43 -3.24 -27.40 -19.88
C LEU A 43 -2.61 -26.12 -19.35
N SER A 44 -2.06 -25.27 -20.21
CA SER A 44 -1.50 -23.98 -19.82
C SER A 44 -2.56 -23.03 -19.27
N ALA A 45 -3.73 -22.97 -19.90
CA ALA A 45 -4.84 -22.16 -19.41
C ALA A 45 -5.35 -22.67 -18.04
N LYS A 46 -5.42 -23.99 -17.86
CA LYS A 46 -5.77 -24.60 -16.58
C LYS A 46 -4.74 -24.29 -15.50
N GLN A 47 -3.44 -24.43 -15.79
CA GLN A 47 -2.37 -24.14 -14.84
C GLN A 47 -2.43 -22.67 -14.35
N ASN A 48 -2.72 -21.72 -15.26
CA ASN A 48 -2.89 -20.33 -14.88
C ASN A 48 -4.09 -20.13 -13.94
N LEU A 49 -5.21 -20.78 -14.23
CA LEU A 49 -6.41 -20.77 -13.38
C LEU A 49 -6.12 -21.35 -12.00
N ASP A 50 -5.51 -22.54 -11.94
CA ASP A 50 -5.17 -23.23 -10.68
C ASP A 50 -4.19 -22.40 -9.85
N SER A 51 -3.25 -21.70 -10.48
CA SER A 51 -2.30 -20.81 -9.80
C SER A 51 -3.00 -19.64 -9.11
N VAL A 52 -3.97 -19.00 -9.78
CA VAL A 52 -4.73 -17.89 -9.20
C VAL A 52 -5.67 -18.40 -8.09
N GLN A 53 -6.26 -19.57 -8.23
CA GLN A 53 -7.05 -20.21 -7.17
C GLN A 53 -6.21 -20.47 -5.92
N ALA A 54 -5.00 -21.01 -6.07
CA ALA A 54 -4.07 -21.20 -4.96
C ALA A 54 -3.66 -19.88 -4.30
N GLY A 55 -3.45 -18.83 -5.12
CA GLY A 55 -3.21 -17.47 -4.62
C GLY A 55 -4.37 -16.93 -3.78
N MET A 56 -5.61 -17.14 -4.22
CA MET A 56 -6.81 -16.75 -3.47
C MET A 56 -6.89 -17.45 -2.11
N MET A 57 -6.66 -18.76 -2.06
CA MET A 57 -6.63 -19.52 -0.79
C MET A 57 -5.56 -18.99 0.18
N THR A 58 -4.40 -18.60 -0.35
CA THR A 58 -3.32 -17.99 0.46
C THR A 58 -3.74 -16.65 1.03
N ILE A 59 -4.39 -15.80 0.24
CA ILE A 59 -4.90 -14.50 0.70
C ILE A 59 -5.98 -14.69 1.77
N GLU A 60 -6.90 -15.62 1.59
CA GLU A 60 -7.94 -15.91 2.58
C GLU A 60 -7.34 -16.39 3.92
N ALA A 61 -6.32 -17.25 3.87
CA ALA A 61 -5.60 -17.66 5.07
C ALA A 61 -4.89 -16.49 5.77
N ASN A 62 -4.27 -15.60 4.99
CA ASN A 62 -3.63 -14.39 5.52
C ASN A 62 -4.65 -13.39 6.09
N GLU A 63 -5.82 -13.25 5.48
CA GLU A 63 -6.92 -12.43 5.99
C GLU A 63 -7.33 -12.87 7.40
N VAL A 64 -7.57 -14.17 7.58
CA VAL A 64 -7.90 -14.76 8.89
C VAL A 64 -6.78 -14.46 9.90
N LYS A 65 -5.53 -14.69 9.53
CA LYS A 65 -4.37 -14.46 10.39
C LYS A 65 -4.24 -12.99 10.83
N ILE A 66 -4.37 -12.04 9.89
CA ILE A 66 -4.28 -10.62 10.20
C ILE A 66 -5.45 -10.19 11.09
N ARG A 67 -6.67 -10.65 10.82
CA ARG A 67 -7.83 -10.38 11.66
C ARG A 67 -7.63 -10.88 13.08
N GLN A 68 -7.15 -12.10 13.25
CA GLN A 68 -6.83 -12.68 14.57
C GLN A 68 -5.77 -11.85 15.31
N THR A 69 -4.73 -11.42 14.59
CA THR A 69 -3.68 -10.57 15.14
C THR A 69 -4.24 -9.22 15.61
N LEU A 70 -5.09 -8.58 14.81
CA LEU A 70 -5.76 -7.33 15.19
C LEU A 70 -6.65 -7.51 16.42
N CYS A 71 -7.45 -8.58 16.49
CA CYS A 71 -8.27 -8.88 17.66
C CYS A 71 -7.41 -9.03 18.91
N THR A 72 -6.31 -9.78 18.83
CA THR A 72 -5.40 -10.00 19.95
C THR A 72 -4.74 -8.69 20.40
N MET A 73 -4.30 -7.83 19.46
CA MET A 73 -3.71 -6.52 19.77
C MET A 73 -4.69 -5.58 20.47
N LEU A 74 -5.98 -5.70 20.17
CA LEU A 74 -7.04 -4.89 20.78
C LEU A 74 -7.61 -5.50 22.08
N GLY A 75 -7.07 -6.63 22.52
CA GLY A 75 -7.56 -7.35 23.71
C GLY A 75 -8.90 -8.07 23.51
N TRP A 76 -9.32 -8.30 22.28
CA TRP A 76 -10.52 -9.06 21.94
C TRP A 76 -10.22 -10.56 21.85
N ALA A 77 -11.28 -11.39 21.89
CA ALA A 77 -11.11 -12.81 21.64
C ALA A 77 -10.52 -13.03 20.23
N TYR A 78 -9.57 -13.96 20.10
CA TYR A 78 -8.86 -14.20 18.83
C TYR A 78 -9.78 -14.60 17.67
N ASN A 79 -10.94 -15.19 17.99
CA ASN A 79 -11.97 -15.60 17.05
C ASN A 79 -13.12 -14.58 16.90
N ALA A 80 -12.98 -13.39 17.48
CA ALA A 80 -13.95 -12.33 17.28
C ALA A 80 -14.00 -11.91 15.80
N SER A 81 -15.18 -11.53 15.34
CA SER A 81 -15.40 -11.04 13.97
C SER A 81 -15.95 -9.62 13.99
N PRO A 82 -15.16 -8.64 14.46
CA PRO A 82 -15.59 -7.25 14.46
C PRO A 82 -15.71 -6.74 13.03
N GLU A 83 -16.59 -5.78 12.82
CA GLU A 83 -16.59 -4.97 11.62
C GLU A 83 -15.37 -4.04 11.64
N ILE A 84 -14.54 -4.13 10.62
CA ILE A 84 -13.36 -3.29 10.46
C ILE A 84 -13.74 -2.22 9.43
N PRO A 85 -13.87 -0.95 9.85
CA PRO A 85 -14.23 0.12 8.92
C PRO A 85 -13.12 0.38 7.92
N GLU A 86 -13.48 0.90 6.77
CA GLU A 86 -12.51 1.38 5.77
C GLU A 86 -11.65 2.50 6.35
N ILE A 87 -10.40 2.52 5.92
CA ILE A 87 -9.46 3.57 6.32
C ILE A 87 -9.83 4.84 5.56
N PRO A 88 -9.98 5.99 6.25
CA PRO A 88 -10.30 7.25 5.60
C PRO A 88 -9.17 7.73 4.69
N GLU A 89 -9.50 8.48 3.67
CA GLU A 89 -8.55 9.18 2.82
C GLU A 89 -7.78 10.24 3.61
N VAL A 90 -6.60 10.60 3.10
CA VAL A 90 -5.81 11.70 3.67
C VAL A 90 -6.50 13.03 3.41
N ASP A 91 -6.69 13.82 4.46
CA ASP A 91 -7.11 15.22 4.30
C ASP A 91 -6.01 16.01 3.55
N PRO A 92 -6.30 16.55 2.34
CA PRO A 92 -5.33 17.33 1.57
C PRO A 92 -4.73 18.48 2.36
N ALA A 93 -5.48 19.08 3.28
CA ALA A 93 -5.01 20.17 4.12
C ALA A 93 -3.82 19.79 5.03
N ARG A 94 -3.67 18.50 5.37
CA ARG A 94 -2.48 18.01 6.11
C ARG A 94 -1.21 18.18 5.27
N ILE A 95 -1.29 17.83 3.99
CA ILE A 95 -0.13 17.91 3.06
C ILE A 95 0.22 19.38 2.76
N GLU A 96 -0.79 20.23 2.56
CA GLU A 96 -0.58 21.65 2.27
C GLU A 96 0.07 22.42 3.44
N LYS A 97 -0.15 21.98 4.67
CA LYS A 97 0.43 22.57 5.89
C LYS A 97 1.86 22.10 6.18
N MET A 98 2.35 21.09 5.48
CA MET A 98 3.71 20.57 5.69
C MET A 98 4.76 21.62 5.31
N ASN A 99 5.65 21.91 6.24
CA ASN A 99 6.78 22.79 6.01
C ASN A 99 8.06 22.13 6.53
N LEU A 100 8.90 21.69 5.60
CA LEU A 100 10.09 20.90 5.91
C LEU A 100 11.00 21.57 6.94
N GLU A 101 11.18 22.90 6.85
CA GLU A 101 12.10 23.63 7.75
C GLU A 101 11.54 23.68 9.18
N THR A 102 10.31 24.17 9.35
CA THR A 102 9.69 24.30 10.67
C THR A 102 9.42 22.93 11.29
N ASP A 103 9.05 21.96 10.51
CA ASP A 103 8.73 20.61 10.99
C ASP A 103 10.00 19.82 11.36
N THR A 104 11.12 20.07 10.65
CA THR A 104 12.43 19.53 11.06
C THR A 104 12.87 20.11 12.41
N GLN A 105 12.64 21.39 12.67
CA GLN A 105 12.94 21.97 13.99
C GLN A 105 12.10 21.32 15.10
N LYS A 106 10.79 21.14 14.86
CA LYS A 106 9.91 20.43 15.81
C LYS A 106 10.38 18.98 16.04
N ALA A 107 10.76 18.26 14.97
CA ALA A 107 11.27 16.90 15.07
C ALA A 107 12.55 16.84 15.94
N LEU A 108 13.49 17.76 15.75
CA LEU A 108 14.70 17.89 16.56
C LEU A 108 14.41 18.21 18.04
N GLU A 109 13.41 19.05 18.29
CA GLU A 109 12.97 19.40 19.64
C GLU A 109 12.21 18.25 20.32
N ASN A 110 11.38 17.52 19.57
CA ASN A 110 10.51 16.49 20.11
C ASN A 110 11.18 15.13 20.25
N ASN A 111 12.25 14.84 19.49
CA ASN A 111 12.88 13.52 19.50
C ASN A 111 13.34 13.11 20.90
N PHE A 112 12.85 11.95 21.35
CA PHE A 112 13.08 11.46 22.71
C PHE A 112 14.58 11.17 22.99
N THR A 113 15.28 10.58 22.02
CA THR A 113 16.70 10.24 22.17
C THR A 113 17.55 11.51 22.29
N LEU A 114 17.27 12.51 21.45
CA LEU A 114 17.95 13.81 21.52
C LEU A 114 17.67 14.55 22.83
N LYS A 115 16.42 14.54 23.30
CA LYS A 115 16.05 15.13 24.61
C LYS A 115 16.84 14.44 25.74
N TYR A 116 16.85 13.12 25.75
CA TYR A 116 17.57 12.34 26.76
C TYR A 116 19.07 12.65 26.73
N ASN A 117 19.71 12.66 25.56
CA ASN A 117 21.14 12.92 25.42
C ASN A 117 21.49 14.37 25.80
N ARG A 118 20.63 15.34 25.47
CA ARG A 118 20.82 16.75 25.89
C ARG A 118 20.74 16.92 27.40
N LEU A 119 19.81 16.23 28.07
CA LEU A 119 19.72 16.21 29.55
C LEU A 119 20.93 15.50 30.17
N SER A 120 21.33 14.37 29.63
CA SER A 120 22.50 13.62 30.09
C SER A 120 23.79 14.44 30.01
N LYS A 121 23.92 15.30 29.00
CA LYS A 121 25.05 16.23 28.88
C LYS A 121 25.19 17.13 30.10
N GLU A 122 24.10 17.57 30.73
CA GLU A 122 24.12 18.49 31.88
C GLU A 122 24.70 17.82 33.13
N THR A 123 24.71 16.48 33.19
CA THR A 123 25.24 15.74 34.34
C THR A 123 26.71 15.38 34.19
N LEU A 124 27.32 15.59 33.02
CA LEU A 124 28.72 15.24 32.76
C LEU A 124 29.69 16.39 33.11
N THR A 125 30.89 16.01 33.50
CA THR A 125 31.97 16.99 33.77
C THR A 125 32.37 17.70 32.49
N ASN A 126 32.37 19.00 32.54
CA ASN A 126 32.71 19.86 31.37
C ASN A 126 34.13 19.57 30.89
N GLY A 127 34.30 19.30 29.62
CA GLY A 127 35.56 18.96 28.95
C GLY A 127 36.02 17.51 29.09
N SER A 128 35.24 16.66 29.78
CA SER A 128 35.57 15.21 29.87
C SER A 128 35.45 14.54 28.48
N VAL A 129 36.12 13.38 28.32
CA VAL A 129 36.06 12.57 27.09
C VAL A 129 34.62 12.08 26.84
N GLU A 130 33.93 11.71 27.91
CA GLU A 130 32.53 11.25 27.86
C GLU A 130 31.63 12.36 27.32
N MET A 131 31.82 13.60 27.79
CA MET A 131 31.06 14.75 27.29
C MET A 131 31.35 15.03 25.81
N GLN A 132 32.62 14.95 25.41
CA GLN A 132 32.99 15.15 24.00
C GLN A 132 32.39 14.07 23.09
N ASN A 133 32.38 12.80 23.53
CA ASN A 133 31.75 11.73 22.81
C ASN A 133 30.24 11.92 22.70
N LEU A 134 29.57 12.30 23.79
CA LEU A 134 28.14 12.58 23.78
C LEU A 134 27.77 13.74 22.84
N LEU A 135 28.59 14.80 22.80
CA LEU A 135 28.36 15.90 21.85
C LEU A 135 28.48 15.47 20.39
N ARG A 136 29.42 14.57 20.07
CA ARG A 136 29.54 13.98 18.71
C ARG A 136 28.32 13.14 18.38
N THR A 137 27.85 12.32 19.34
CA THR A 137 26.62 11.52 19.19
C THR A 137 25.41 12.40 18.94
N ILE A 138 25.22 13.46 19.74
CA ILE A 138 24.11 14.42 19.54
C ILE A 138 24.16 15.04 18.14
N SER A 139 25.37 15.51 17.73
CA SER A 139 25.52 16.12 16.39
C SER A 139 25.21 15.13 15.25
N ALA A 140 25.64 13.87 15.37
CA ALA A 140 25.33 12.83 14.40
C ALA A 140 23.82 12.52 14.34
N GLN A 141 23.19 12.42 15.52
CA GLN A 141 21.75 12.18 15.62
C GLN A 141 20.90 13.35 15.08
N GLU A 142 21.34 14.60 15.32
CA GLU A 142 20.69 15.76 14.72
C GLU A 142 20.78 15.76 13.18
N ALA A 143 21.91 15.33 12.62
CA ALA A 143 22.07 15.17 11.18
C ALA A 143 21.17 14.03 10.64
N GLU A 144 21.05 12.93 11.38
CA GLU A 144 20.18 11.80 11.05
C GLU A 144 18.70 12.22 11.04
N VAL A 145 18.23 12.97 12.04
CA VAL A 145 16.86 13.51 12.05
C VAL A 145 16.61 14.39 10.84
N LYS A 146 17.54 15.33 10.54
CA LYS A 146 17.41 16.21 9.37
C LYS A 146 17.31 15.42 8.07
N ALA A 147 18.19 14.44 7.87
CA ALA A 147 18.17 13.58 6.67
C ALA A 147 16.87 12.77 6.59
N SER A 148 16.41 12.20 7.70
CA SER A 148 15.16 11.45 7.77
C SER A 148 13.94 12.30 7.43
N MET A 149 13.88 13.54 7.95
CA MET A 149 12.78 14.46 7.62
C MET A 149 12.74 14.85 6.15
N VAL A 150 13.91 15.06 5.53
CA VAL A 150 14.00 15.28 4.07
C VAL A 150 13.46 14.08 3.29
N ASN A 151 13.89 12.88 3.66
CA ASN A 151 13.44 11.65 2.99
C ASN A 151 11.92 11.43 3.14
N LEU A 152 11.38 11.65 4.32
CA LEU A 152 9.95 11.51 4.59
C LEU A 152 9.12 12.55 3.83
N TYR A 153 9.59 13.79 3.73
CA TYR A 153 8.94 14.82 2.92
C TYR A 153 8.90 14.45 1.43
N TYR A 154 10.01 13.93 0.90
CA TYR A 154 10.02 13.43 -0.49
C TYR A 154 9.14 12.20 -0.67
N ALA A 155 9.06 11.30 0.32
CA ALA A 155 8.16 10.15 0.26
C ALA A 155 6.69 10.57 0.16
N VAL A 156 6.26 11.60 0.91
CA VAL A 156 4.90 12.17 0.78
C VAL A 156 4.69 12.76 -0.62
N THR A 157 5.66 13.51 -1.13
CA THR A 157 5.57 14.11 -2.48
C THR A 157 5.47 13.04 -3.57
N GLN A 158 6.27 11.98 -3.45
CA GLN A 158 6.24 10.85 -4.37
C GLN A 158 4.89 10.12 -4.31
N ALA A 159 4.42 9.78 -3.12
CA ALA A 159 3.14 9.09 -2.94
C ALA A 159 1.96 9.91 -3.49
N ARG A 160 1.99 11.25 -3.34
CA ARG A 160 1.00 12.14 -3.96
C ARG A 160 1.03 12.07 -5.48
N ASN A 161 2.22 12.04 -6.09
CA ASN A 161 2.36 11.91 -7.55
C ASN A 161 1.90 10.54 -8.03
N GLU A 162 2.20 9.47 -7.29
CA GLU A 162 1.73 8.11 -7.59
C GLU A 162 0.21 8.03 -7.57
N LEU A 163 -0.45 8.66 -6.58
CA LEU A 163 -1.91 8.76 -6.54
C LEU A 163 -2.46 9.50 -7.76
N GLY A 164 -1.89 10.64 -8.14
CA GLY A 164 -2.30 11.39 -9.33
C GLY A 164 -2.17 10.58 -10.63
N ASN A 165 -1.09 9.82 -10.75
CA ASN A 165 -0.88 8.92 -11.89
C ASN A 165 -1.91 7.77 -11.91
N ALA A 166 -2.19 7.16 -10.76
CA ALA A 166 -3.18 6.10 -10.64
C ALA A 166 -4.59 6.59 -10.97
N GLN A 167 -4.98 7.78 -10.52
CA GLN A 167 -6.27 8.41 -10.84
C GLN A 167 -6.41 8.70 -12.34
N THR A 168 -5.34 9.16 -12.98
CA THR A 168 -5.31 9.38 -14.43
C THR A 168 -5.49 8.07 -15.19
N ALA A 169 -4.80 7.01 -14.76
CA ALA A 169 -4.93 5.67 -15.33
C ALA A 169 -6.36 5.12 -15.15
N LEU A 170 -6.97 5.29 -13.97
CA LEU A 170 -8.34 4.88 -13.72
C LEU A 170 -9.32 5.59 -14.65
N SER A 171 -9.17 6.90 -14.85
CA SER A 171 -10.02 7.67 -15.76
C SER A 171 -9.95 7.15 -17.21
N LEU A 172 -8.76 6.73 -17.65
CA LEU A 172 -8.58 6.11 -18.96
C LEU A 172 -9.28 4.74 -19.03
N GLU A 173 -9.09 3.89 -18.02
CA GLU A 173 -9.70 2.55 -18.01
C GLU A 173 -11.22 2.63 -17.86
N GLN A 174 -11.77 3.62 -17.13
CA GLN A 174 -13.20 3.91 -17.08
C GLN A 174 -13.76 4.22 -18.48
N SER A 175 -13.09 5.09 -19.22
CA SER A 175 -13.51 5.44 -20.59
C SER A 175 -13.51 4.22 -21.53
N LYS A 176 -12.53 3.34 -21.38
CA LYS A 176 -12.47 2.07 -22.13
C LYS A 176 -13.58 1.10 -21.70
N MET A 177 -13.86 1.02 -20.40
CA MET A 177 -14.92 0.17 -19.85
C MET A 177 -16.31 0.62 -20.36
N ASP A 178 -16.59 1.93 -20.33
CA ASP A 178 -17.83 2.49 -20.86
C ASP A 178 -18.01 2.17 -22.35
N LEU A 179 -16.93 2.21 -23.12
CA LEU A 179 -16.93 1.82 -24.52
C LEU A 179 -17.18 0.32 -24.71
N ALA A 180 -16.54 -0.52 -23.89
CA ALA A 180 -16.71 -1.96 -23.92
C ALA A 180 -18.14 -2.38 -23.56
N GLU A 181 -18.77 -1.72 -22.59
CA GLU A 181 -20.17 -1.94 -22.22
C GLU A 181 -21.13 -1.62 -23.38
N ARG A 182 -20.94 -0.47 -24.03
CA ARG A 182 -21.74 -0.08 -25.21
C ARG A 182 -21.58 -1.07 -26.35
N LYS A 183 -20.35 -1.49 -26.64
CA LYS A 183 -20.08 -2.50 -27.69
C LYS A 183 -20.70 -3.84 -27.35
N LYS A 184 -20.64 -4.25 -26.06
CA LYS A 184 -21.27 -5.50 -25.60
C LYS A 184 -22.78 -5.48 -25.78
N ALA A 185 -23.43 -4.35 -25.42
CA ALA A 185 -24.87 -4.18 -25.58
C ALA A 185 -25.31 -4.26 -27.07
N LEU A 186 -24.43 -3.86 -27.99
CA LEU A 186 -24.66 -3.94 -29.44
C LEU A 186 -24.22 -5.29 -30.05
N GLY A 187 -23.71 -6.22 -29.24
CA GLY A 187 -23.16 -7.52 -29.71
C GLY A 187 -21.87 -7.39 -30.51
N MET A 188 -21.16 -6.26 -30.41
CA MET A 188 -19.96 -5.94 -31.20
C MET A 188 -18.65 -6.39 -30.51
N VAL A 189 -18.72 -6.89 -29.28
CA VAL A 189 -17.57 -7.39 -28.54
C VAL A 189 -17.88 -8.75 -27.91
N GLY A 190 -16.90 -9.66 -27.95
CA GLY A 190 -17.02 -10.97 -27.33
C GLY A 190 -16.94 -10.91 -25.79
N ASN A 191 -17.46 -11.95 -25.14
CA ASN A 191 -17.46 -12.01 -23.68
C ASN A 191 -16.05 -11.96 -23.09
N LEU A 192 -15.07 -12.59 -23.74
CA LEU A 192 -13.69 -12.59 -23.28
C LEU A 192 -13.06 -11.20 -23.30
N GLU A 193 -13.23 -10.48 -24.41
CA GLU A 193 -12.70 -9.11 -24.54
C GLU A 193 -13.34 -8.16 -23.52
N TYR A 194 -14.65 -8.31 -23.28
CA TYR A 194 -15.34 -7.57 -22.23
C TYR A 194 -14.78 -7.87 -20.83
N LEU A 195 -14.53 -9.14 -20.50
CA LEU A 195 -13.96 -9.55 -19.21
C LEU A 195 -12.51 -9.08 -19.05
N GLN A 196 -11.73 -9.03 -20.13
CA GLN A 196 -10.39 -8.44 -20.11
C GLN A 196 -10.44 -6.96 -19.74
N GLN A 197 -11.36 -6.19 -20.35
CA GLN A 197 -11.51 -4.78 -20.03
C GLN A 197 -12.04 -4.57 -18.60
N LYS A 198 -13.00 -5.39 -18.15
CA LYS A 198 -13.51 -5.38 -16.78
C LYS A 198 -12.40 -5.63 -15.76
N ASN A 199 -11.53 -6.60 -16.03
CA ASN A 199 -10.37 -6.88 -15.16
C ASN A 199 -9.34 -5.75 -15.16
N ALA A 200 -9.09 -5.11 -16.30
CA ALA A 200 -8.19 -3.96 -16.39
C ALA A 200 -8.74 -2.76 -15.59
N PHE A 201 -10.04 -2.50 -15.68
CA PHE A 201 -10.71 -1.46 -14.91
C PHE A 201 -10.65 -1.75 -13.39
N ALA A 202 -11.02 -2.96 -12.96
CA ALA A 202 -10.93 -3.36 -11.56
C ALA A 202 -9.49 -3.27 -11.01
N THR A 203 -8.49 -3.59 -11.83
CA THR A 203 -7.09 -3.41 -11.46
C THR A 203 -6.73 -1.94 -11.27
N ALA A 204 -7.23 -1.05 -12.12
CA ALA A 204 -7.00 0.39 -12.00
C ALA A 204 -7.66 0.96 -10.72
N GLU A 205 -8.86 0.51 -10.35
CA GLU A 205 -9.51 0.88 -9.08
C GLU A 205 -8.68 0.46 -7.88
N VAL A 206 -8.18 -0.77 -7.87
CA VAL A 206 -7.29 -1.28 -6.80
C VAL A 206 -5.98 -0.47 -6.73
N ASN A 207 -5.42 -0.06 -7.88
CA ASN A 207 -4.20 0.73 -7.90
C ASN A 207 -4.42 2.13 -7.29
N VAL A 208 -5.54 2.79 -7.56
CA VAL A 208 -5.88 4.07 -6.91
C VAL A 208 -5.97 3.88 -5.40
N ARG A 209 -6.74 2.90 -4.94
CA ARG A 209 -6.88 2.66 -3.51
C ARG A 209 -5.56 2.29 -2.82
N THR A 210 -4.71 1.53 -3.50
CA THR A 210 -3.36 1.21 -3.01
C THR A 210 -2.49 2.46 -2.89
N ALA A 211 -2.57 3.38 -3.87
CA ALA A 211 -1.85 4.64 -3.83
C ALA A 211 -2.36 5.58 -2.73
N GLU A 212 -3.68 5.62 -2.46
CA GLU A 212 -4.27 6.35 -1.33
C GLU A 212 -3.74 5.85 0.01
N LEU A 213 -3.70 4.53 0.21
CA LEU A 213 -3.13 3.92 1.41
C LEU A 213 -1.63 4.20 1.54
N GLY A 214 -0.90 4.21 0.41
CA GLY A 214 0.52 4.59 0.37
C GLY A 214 0.75 6.04 0.76
N LEU A 215 -0.10 6.95 0.28
CA LEU A 215 -0.06 8.35 0.66
C LEU A 215 -0.36 8.54 2.16
N LEU A 216 -1.39 7.87 2.68
CA LEU A 216 -1.70 7.91 4.10
C LEU A 216 -0.51 7.43 4.93
N GLN A 217 0.10 6.31 4.55
CA GLN A 217 1.26 5.77 5.25
C GLN A 217 2.44 6.75 5.26
N ALA A 218 2.70 7.42 4.15
CA ALA A 218 3.77 8.42 4.05
C ALA A 218 3.49 9.65 4.92
N VAL A 219 2.24 10.15 4.91
CA VAL A 219 1.81 11.29 5.74
C VAL A 219 1.88 10.95 7.22
N GLU A 220 1.39 9.78 7.64
CA GLU A 220 1.49 9.33 9.03
C GLU A 220 2.96 9.20 9.47
N ALA A 221 3.82 8.61 8.65
CA ALA A 221 5.25 8.49 8.98
C ALA A 221 5.92 9.87 9.15
N TYR A 222 5.57 10.84 8.31
CA TYR A 222 6.05 12.22 8.44
C TYR A 222 5.55 12.87 9.74
N ASP A 223 4.26 12.79 10.04
CA ASP A 223 3.67 13.38 11.25
C ASP A 223 4.23 12.74 12.52
N TRP A 224 4.44 11.43 12.55
CA TRP A 224 5.09 10.72 13.66
C TRP A 224 6.53 11.20 13.85
N ALA A 225 7.26 11.44 12.77
CA ALA A 225 8.61 11.98 12.83
C ALA A 225 8.64 13.40 13.41
N VAL A 226 7.72 14.28 13.01
CA VAL A 226 7.55 15.63 13.56
C VAL A 226 7.25 15.59 15.07
N GLN A 227 6.49 14.59 15.52
CA GLN A 227 6.18 14.35 16.94
C GLN A 227 7.36 13.76 17.73
N GLY A 228 8.47 13.45 17.07
CA GLY A 228 9.69 12.95 17.71
C GLY A 228 9.84 11.41 17.73
N ASN A 229 8.96 10.68 17.08
CA ASN A 229 8.98 9.22 17.01
C ASN A 229 9.89 8.69 15.87
N LEU A 230 11.10 9.23 15.77
CA LEU A 230 12.17 8.69 14.92
C LEU A 230 13.12 7.87 15.77
N THR A 231 13.32 6.60 15.35
CA THR A 231 14.36 5.74 15.94
C THR A 231 15.70 6.16 15.35
N LEU A 232 16.64 6.56 16.22
CA LEU A 232 17.99 6.97 15.83
C LEU A 232 18.99 5.84 16.12
N SER A 233 20.06 5.83 15.35
CA SER A 233 21.20 4.93 15.62
C SER A 233 21.82 5.25 16.99
N GLN A 234 22.19 4.19 17.75
CA GLN A 234 22.86 4.31 19.05
C GLN A 234 24.35 4.55 18.88
#